data_df0377addc8b8b18bd40cd4fdf630fea
#
_entry.id   df0377addc8b8b18bd40cd4fdf630fea
#
_cell.length_a   1.000
_cell.length_b   1.000
_cell.length_c   1.000
_cell.angle_alpha   90.00
_cell.angle_beta   90.00
_cell.angle_gamma   90.00
#
_symmetry.space_group_name_H-M   'P 1'
#
loop_
_entity.id
_entity.type
_entity.pdbx_description
1 polymer ?
#
loop_
_entity_poly.entity_id
_entity_poly.type
_entity_poly.pdbx_seq_one_letter_code
_entity_poly.pdbx_strand_id
1 'polypeptide(L)'
;ALEDIDDQKVDKIVCLGDFVGYGPHPNEVIALIKRREIPCIKGNYDASVVDGAYTYIRNTEINSFSLPWTCSELRTSNKFYLDSLPEKLKYTINGINLCFTHGSPNLINEYLFEDAENTKKVMENFEDDVLICAHTHIPYIKKFNDKLIVNIGSVGKPKIGRPNITYAILDINNLGKID
;
A
#
# COMPACT_ATOMS: atom_id res chain seq x y z
N ALA A 1 -6.02 -10.89 -8.62
CA ALA A 1 -4.76 -10.15 -8.58
C ALA A 1 -3.56 -11.08 -8.45
N LEU A 2 -3.45 -11.89 -7.35
CA LEU A 2 -2.26 -12.74 -7.17
C LEU A 2 -2.05 -13.76 -8.29
N GLU A 3 -3.11 -14.39 -8.80
CA GLU A 3 -3.02 -15.30 -9.96
C GLU A 3 -2.49 -14.59 -11.20
N ASP A 4 -2.99 -13.38 -11.47
CA ASP A 4 -2.55 -12.55 -12.59
C ASP A 4 -1.09 -12.07 -12.41
N ILE A 5 -0.69 -11.72 -11.19
CA ILE A 5 0.70 -11.39 -10.86
C ILE A 5 1.64 -12.61 -11.03
N ASP A 6 1.19 -13.81 -10.66
CA ASP A 6 1.94 -15.05 -10.84
C ASP A 6 2.19 -15.33 -12.34
N ASP A 7 1.21 -15.06 -13.20
CA ASP A 7 1.34 -15.20 -14.66
C ASP A 7 2.39 -14.23 -15.25
N GLN A 8 2.64 -13.10 -14.59
CA GLN A 8 3.69 -12.14 -14.98
C GLN A 8 5.11 -12.59 -14.60
N LYS A 9 5.25 -13.66 -13.78
CA LYS A 9 6.53 -14.24 -13.38
C LYS A 9 7.48 -13.24 -12.70
N VAL A 10 6.93 -12.40 -11.84
CA VAL A 10 7.73 -11.43 -11.07
C VAL A 10 8.62 -12.11 -10.04
N ASP A 11 9.81 -11.58 -9.79
CA ASP A 11 10.75 -12.13 -8.82
C ASP A 11 10.30 -11.89 -7.36
N LYS A 12 9.55 -10.81 -7.11
CA LYS A 12 9.11 -10.42 -5.77
C LYS A 12 7.79 -9.67 -5.81
N ILE A 13 6.95 -9.94 -4.82
CA ILE A 13 5.72 -9.20 -4.58
C ILE A 13 5.89 -8.40 -3.28
N VAL A 14 5.38 -7.17 -3.25
CA VAL A 14 5.30 -6.34 -2.03
C VAL A 14 3.87 -5.85 -1.87
N CYS A 15 3.30 -5.97 -0.67
CA CYS A 15 1.97 -5.45 -0.37
C CYS A 15 2.04 -4.16 0.45
N LEU A 16 1.30 -3.14 0.03
CA LEU A 16 1.33 -1.80 0.61
C LEU A 16 0.25 -1.56 1.68
N GLY A 17 -0.20 -2.62 2.34
CA GLY A 17 -1.15 -2.52 3.46
C GLY A 17 -2.63 -2.46 3.06
N ASP A 18 -3.46 -2.08 4.03
CA ASP A 18 -4.92 -2.09 3.95
C ASP A 18 -5.51 -3.47 3.62
N PHE A 19 -5.06 -4.48 4.36
CA PHE A 19 -5.56 -5.86 4.25
C PHE A 19 -7.00 -5.98 4.74
N VAL A 20 -7.41 -5.10 5.64
CA VAL A 20 -8.68 -5.15 6.37
C VAL A 20 -9.46 -3.85 6.23
N GLY A 21 -10.70 -3.82 6.69
CA GLY A 21 -11.50 -2.61 6.84
C GLY A 21 -12.75 -2.54 5.95
N TYR A 22 -12.75 -3.10 4.75
CA TYR A 22 -13.91 -3.05 3.85
C TYR A 22 -14.43 -4.42 3.41
N GLY A 23 -13.51 -5.37 3.21
CA GLY A 23 -13.87 -6.70 2.71
C GLY A 23 -14.39 -7.62 3.82
N PRO A 24 -15.22 -8.62 3.47
CA PRO A 24 -15.85 -9.52 4.43
C PRO A 24 -14.96 -10.67 4.92
N HIS A 25 -13.71 -10.78 4.44
CA HIS A 25 -12.81 -11.90 4.72
C HIS A 25 -11.44 -11.46 5.24
N PRO A 26 -11.35 -10.67 6.35
CA PRO A 26 -10.09 -10.10 6.81
C PRO A 26 -9.06 -11.17 7.24
N ASN A 27 -9.54 -12.25 7.88
CA ASN A 27 -8.64 -13.31 8.34
C ASN A 27 -8.07 -14.15 7.20
N GLU A 28 -8.86 -14.40 6.16
CA GLU A 28 -8.47 -15.18 4.98
C GLU A 28 -7.44 -14.42 4.12
N VAL A 29 -7.62 -13.10 3.98
CA VAL A 29 -6.64 -12.24 3.27
C VAL A 29 -5.30 -12.29 3.99
N ILE A 30 -5.29 -12.09 5.32
CA ILE A 30 -4.05 -12.15 6.11
C ILE A 30 -3.42 -13.54 6.03
N ALA A 31 -4.22 -14.61 6.12
CA ALA A 31 -3.73 -15.97 6.01
C ALA A 31 -3.09 -16.26 4.64
N LEU A 32 -3.67 -15.74 3.57
CA LEU A 32 -3.14 -15.88 2.21
C LEU A 32 -1.78 -15.17 2.07
N ILE A 33 -1.69 -13.93 2.52
CA ILE A 33 -0.46 -13.12 2.48
C ILE A 33 0.66 -13.79 3.30
N LYS A 34 0.35 -14.24 4.52
CA LYS A 34 1.31 -14.95 5.38
C LYS A 34 1.79 -16.26 4.76
N ARG A 35 0.88 -17.07 4.20
CA ARG A 35 1.21 -18.33 3.53
C ARG A 35 2.12 -18.14 2.33
N ARG A 36 1.98 -17.01 1.63
CA ARG A 36 2.80 -16.65 0.46
C ARG A 36 4.07 -15.88 0.83
N GLU A 37 4.29 -15.65 2.12
CA GLU A 37 5.46 -14.92 2.65
C GLU A 37 5.70 -13.58 1.96
N ILE A 38 4.62 -12.89 1.57
CA ILE A 38 4.70 -11.60 0.88
C ILE A 38 5.15 -10.53 1.87
N PRO A 39 6.27 -9.82 1.63
CA PRO A 39 6.66 -8.65 2.41
C PRO A 39 5.57 -7.58 2.37
N CYS A 40 5.24 -7.03 3.53
CA CYS A 40 4.11 -6.11 3.69
C CYS A 40 4.48 -4.91 4.55
N ILE A 41 3.79 -3.82 4.32
CA ILE A 41 3.75 -2.67 5.24
C ILE A 41 2.35 -2.51 5.82
N LYS A 42 2.25 -1.78 6.91
CA LYS A 42 0.98 -1.42 7.56
C LYS A 42 0.26 -0.34 6.76
N GLY A 43 -1.04 -0.54 6.48
CA GLY A 43 -1.92 0.49 5.94
C GLY A 43 -2.66 1.26 7.05
N ASN A 44 -3.34 2.35 6.69
CA ASN A 44 -4.06 3.18 7.65
C ASN A 44 -5.30 2.48 8.23
N TYR A 45 -5.95 1.58 7.47
CA TYR A 45 -7.02 0.74 8.01
C TYR A 45 -6.48 -0.34 8.95
N ASP A 46 -5.35 -0.96 8.61
CA ASP A 46 -4.69 -1.95 9.47
C ASP A 46 -4.35 -1.33 10.83
N ALA A 47 -3.75 -0.13 10.84
CA ALA A 47 -3.43 0.62 12.05
C ALA A 47 -4.68 0.96 12.87
N SER A 48 -5.74 1.48 12.22
CA SER A 48 -6.99 1.83 12.90
C SER A 48 -7.72 0.63 13.51
N VAL A 49 -7.65 -0.54 12.86
CA VAL A 49 -8.21 -1.79 13.40
C VAL A 49 -7.39 -2.31 14.57
N VAL A 50 -6.07 -2.17 14.54
CA VAL A 50 -5.19 -2.48 15.69
C VAL A 50 -5.54 -1.60 16.88
N ASP A 51 -5.69 -0.29 16.67
CA ASP A 51 -6.07 0.65 17.74
C ASP A 51 -7.53 0.48 18.22
N GLY A 52 -8.40 -0.06 17.36
CA GLY A 52 -9.85 -0.09 17.59
C GLY A 52 -10.48 1.31 17.54
N ALA A 53 -9.88 2.25 16.80
CA ALA A 53 -10.24 3.65 16.78
C ALA A 53 -10.09 4.29 15.39
N TYR A 54 -10.73 5.45 15.19
CA TYR A 54 -10.64 6.24 13.96
C TYR A 54 -9.35 7.08 13.87
N THR A 55 -8.24 6.59 14.40
CA THR A 55 -6.98 7.32 14.48
C THR A 55 -6.47 7.75 13.10
N TYR A 56 -6.53 6.83 12.13
CA TYR A 56 -5.97 7.04 10.79
C TYR A 56 -7.00 7.00 9.67
N ILE A 57 -8.29 6.83 10.00
CA ILE A 57 -9.41 6.83 9.06
C ILE A 57 -10.47 7.84 9.46
N ARG A 58 -11.27 8.30 8.47
CA ARG A 58 -12.39 9.20 8.75
C ARG A 58 -13.56 8.44 9.36
N ASN A 59 -14.24 9.06 10.32
CA ASN A 59 -15.54 8.57 10.79
C ASN A 59 -16.60 8.91 9.74
N THR A 60 -16.92 7.96 8.89
CA THR A 60 -17.96 8.01 7.86
C THR A 60 -19.01 6.94 8.15
N GLU A 61 -20.18 7.02 7.51
CA GLU A 61 -21.23 6.00 7.66
C GLU A 61 -20.70 4.58 7.39
N ILE A 62 -19.93 4.39 6.31
CA ILE A 62 -19.30 3.09 6.01
C ILE A 62 -18.33 2.67 7.09
N ASN A 63 -17.47 3.57 7.53
CA ASN A 63 -16.45 3.25 8.54
C ASN A 63 -17.05 3.04 9.93
N SER A 64 -18.18 3.70 10.25
CA SER A 64 -18.89 3.48 11.52
C SER A 64 -19.44 2.05 11.66
N PHE A 65 -19.67 1.38 10.53
CA PHE A 65 -20.02 -0.04 10.51
C PHE A 65 -18.78 -0.94 10.35
N SER A 66 -17.92 -0.66 9.34
CA SER A 66 -16.85 -1.58 8.94
C SER A 66 -15.74 -1.70 9.97
N LEU A 67 -15.38 -0.62 10.68
CA LEU A 67 -14.32 -0.67 11.68
C LEU A 67 -14.69 -1.56 12.89
N PRO A 68 -15.82 -1.34 13.60
CA PRO A 68 -16.22 -2.20 14.72
C PRO A 68 -16.41 -3.65 14.29
N TRP A 69 -17.03 -3.87 13.13
CA TRP A 69 -17.22 -5.21 12.58
C TRP A 69 -15.87 -5.91 12.33
N THR A 70 -14.93 -5.24 11.64
CA THR A 70 -13.60 -5.82 11.39
C THR A 70 -12.85 -6.12 12.70
N CYS A 71 -12.93 -5.22 13.69
CA CYS A 71 -12.34 -5.44 15.01
C CYS A 71 -12.90 -6.67 15.72
N SER A 72 -14.22 -6.95 15.55
CA SER A 72 -14.88 -8.13 16.17
C SER A 72 -14.55 -9.43 15.45
N GLU A 73 -14.41 -9.40 14.11
CA GLU A 73 -14.13 -10.59 13.30
C GLU A 73 -12.65 -10.97 13.31
N LEU A 74 -11.76 -10.01 13.54
CA LEU A 74 -10.33 -10.24 13.40
C LEU A 74 -9.79 -11.09 14.56
N ARG A 75 -9.17 -12.22 14.21
CA ARG A 75 -8.49 -13.08 15.18
C ARG A 75 -7.36 -12.33 15.89
N THR A 76 -7.21 -12.55 17.19
CA THR A 76 -6.16 -11.90 18.00
C THR A 76 -4.75 -12.08 17.38
N SER A 77 -4.43 -13.28 16.89
CA SER A 77 -3.13 -13.53 16.21
C SER A 77 -2.94 -12.72 14.93
N ASN A 78 -4.02 -12.40 14.22
CA ASN A 78 -3.96 -11.55 13.03
C ASN A 78 -3.87 -10.07 13.41
N LYS A 79 -4.48 -9.66 14.52
CA LYS A 79 -4.31 -8.32 15.08
C LYS A 79 -2.83 -8.08 15.47
N PHE A 80 -2.20 -9.03 16.14
CA PHE A 80 -0.76 -8.97 16.44
C PHE A 80 0.11 -8.94 15.17
N TYR A 81 -0.27 -9.69 14.13
CA TYR A 81 0.43 -9.64 12.86
C TYR A 81 0.36 -8.24 12.24
N LEU A 82 -0.83 -7.64 12.13
CA LEU A 82 -1.00 -6.28 11.60
C LEU A 82 -0.21 -5.26 12.44
N ASP A 83 -0.20 -5.41 13.77
CA ASP A 83 0.55 -4.53 14.66
C ASP A 83 2.06 -4.61 14.43
N SER A 84 2.58 -5.79 14.12
CA SER A 84 4.00 -6.03 13.87
C SER A 84 4.50 -5.54 12.51
N LEU A 85 3.62 -5.15 11.58
CA LEU A 85 4.02 -4.68 10.25
C LEU A 85 4.75 -3.34 10.33
N PRO A 86 5.83 -3.17 9.56
CA PRO A 86 6.51 -1.89 9.44
C PRO A 86 5.64 -0.89 8.66
N GLU A 87 5.85 0.40 8.87
CA GLU A 87 5.17 1.46 8.09
C GLU A 87 5.83 1.70 6.73
N LYS A 88 7.07 1.28 6.54
CA LYS A 88 7.83 1.38 5.28
C LYS A 88 8.78 0.21 5.11
N LEU A 89 9.03 -0.10 3.83
CA LEU A 89 10.11 -0.98 3.40
C LEU A 89 11.02 -0.23 2.44
N LYS A 90 12.31 -0.55 2.50
CA LYS A 90 13.31 -0.03 1.56
C LYS A 90 14.09 -1.18 0.96
N TYR A 91 14.33 -1.12 -0.34
CA TYR A 91 15.22 -2.04 -1.04
C TYR A 91 16.15 -1.26 -1.94
N THR A 92 17.38 -1.72 -2.09
CA THR A 92 18.29 -1.27 -3.13
C THR A 92 18.47 -2.41 -4.13
N ILE A 93 18.06 -2.20 -5.37
CA ILE A 93 18.14 -3.19 -6.46
C ILE A 93 18.92 -2.56 -7.61
N ASN A 94 20.02 -3.18 -8.01
CA ASN A 94 20.89 -2.70 -9.09
C ASN A 94 21.29 -1.22 -8.95
N GLY A 95 21.50 -0.75 -7.71
CA GLY A 95 21.86 0.63 -7.39
C GLY A 95 20.69 1.61 -7.31
N ILE A 96 19.44 1.17 -7.54
CA ILE A 96 18.22 1.98 -7.40
C ILE A 96 17.64 1.78 -5.99
N ASN A 97 17.40 2.86 -5.28
CA ASN A 97 16.80 2.88 -3.96
C ASN A 97 15.29 3.02 -4.05
N LEU A 98 14.57 1.99 -3.60
CA LEU A 98 13.11 1.91 -3.60
C LEU A 98 12.58 2.12 -2.18
N CYS A 99 11.62 3.01 -2.02
CA CYS A 99 10.90 3.21 -0.77
C CYS A 99 9.41 2.90 -0.96
N PHE A 100 8.90 1.98 -0.17
CA PHE A 100 7.50 1.55 -0.17
C PHE A 100 6.80 2.12 1.06
N THR A 101 5.71 2.85 0.85
CA THR A 101 4.87 3.44 1.91
C THR A 101 3.40 3.23 1.59
N HIS A 102 2.52 3.26 2.60
CA HIS A 102 1.08 3.23 2.32
C HIS A 102 0.58 4.60 1.83
N GLY A 103 0.72 5.63 2.64
CA GLY A 103 0.48 7.03 2.27
C GLY A 103 1.76 7.71 1.79
N SER A 104 2.29 8.64 2.56
CA SER A 104 3.57 9.29 2.29
C SER A 104 4.71 8.70 3.14
N PRO A 105 5.98 9.05 2.86
CA PRO A 105 7.10 8.73 3.75
C PRO A 105 6.98 9.33 5.16
N ASN A 106 6.13 10.32 5.36
CA ASN A 106 5.97 11.03 6.61
C ASN A 106 4.75 10.59 7.42
N LEU A 107 3.64 10.25 6.73
CA LEU A 107 2.36 9.94 7.36
C LEU A 107 1.66 8.79 6.63
N ILE A 108 1.22 7.79 7.38
CA ILE A 108 0.56 6.59 6.86
C ILE A 108 -0.76 6.92 6.12
N ASN A 109 -1.44 8.00 6.49
CA ASN A 109 -2.73 8.42 5.94
C ASN A 109 -2.67 9.72 5.12
N GLU A 110 -1.49 10.13 4.68
CA GLU A 110 -1.35 11.28 3.79
C GLU A 110 -1.66 10.87 2.34
N TYR A 111 -2.61 11.59 1.72
CA TYR A 111 -2.95 11.40 0.31
C TYR A 111 -1.93 12.07 -0.60
N LEU A 112 -1.27 11.29 -1.45
CA LEU A 112 -0.41 11.79 -2.51
C LEU A 112 -1.13 11.65 -3.85
N PHE A 113 -1.83 12.71 -4.27
CA PHE A 113 -2.44 12.77 -5.60
C PHE A 113 -1.43 13.31 -6.62
N GLU A 114 -1.58 12.91 -7.90
CA GLU A 114 -0.60 13.16 -8.95
C GLU A 114 -0.15 14.63 -9.08
N ASP A 115 -1.12 15.57 -9.04
CA ASP A 115 -0.86 16.99 -9.25
C ASP A 115 -0.98 17.84 -7.97
N ALA A 116 -1.07 17.18 -6.80
CA ALA A 116 -1.22 17.89 -5.54
C ALA A 116 0.09 18.56 -5.09
N GLU A 117 -0.03 19.75 -4.52
CA GLU A 117 1.10 20.52 -4.02
C GLU A 117 1.88 19.80 -2.90
N ASN A 118 1.17 19.05 -2.03
CA ASN A 118 1.85 18.26 -1.00
C ASN A 118 2.66 17.11 -1.61
N THR A 119 2.20 16.48 -2.68
CA THR A 119 2.95 15.45 -3.42
C THR A 119 4.25 16.01 -3.96
N LYS A 120 4.20 17.21 -4.55
CA LYS A 120 5.40 17.91 -5.03
C LYS A 120 6.38 18.19 -3.89
N LYS A 121 5.90 18.74 -2.76
CA LYS A 121 6.73 19.01 -1.56
C LYS A 121 7.36 17.75 -0.97
N VAL A 122 6.62 16.63 -0.96
CA VAL A 122 7.16 15.35 -0.51
C VAL A 122 8.29 14.92 -1.44
N MET A 123 8.10 14.96 -2.77
CA MET A 123 9.08 14.52 -3.74
C MET A 123 10.32 15.43 -3.82
N GLU A 124 10.19 16.72 -3.57
CA GLU A 124 11.32 17.66 -3.46
C GLU A 124 12.28 17.29 -2.33
N ASN A 125 11.75 16.77 -1.21
CA ASN A 125 12.53 16.36 -0.03
C ASN A 125 12.77 14.85 0.05
N PHE A 126 12.31 14.08 -0.93
CA PHE A 126 12.47 12.63 -0.94
C PHE A 126 13.92 12.27 -1.31
N GLU A 127 14.54 11.33 -0.58
CA GLU A 127 15.96 11.01 -0.74
C GLU A 127 16.23 9.80 -1.64
N ASP A 128 15.29 8.84 -1.67
CA ASP A 128 15.44 7.63 -2.49
C ASP A 128 15.08 7.93 -3.97
N ASP A 129 15.33 6.98 -4.88
CA ASP A 129 15.10 7.16 -6.31
C ASP A 129 13.64 6.96 -6.70
N VAL A 130 12.95 6.01 -6.06
CA VAL A 130 11.56 5.65 -6.36
C VAL A 130 10.72 5.58 -5.09
N LEU A 131 9.64 6.35 -5.05
CA LEU A 131 8.58 6.22 -4.05
C LEU A 131 7.44 5.38 -4.63
N ILE A 132 7.14 4.25 -4.00
CA ILE A 132 5.99 3.41 -4.32
C ILE A 132 4.96 3.56 -3.20
N CYS A 133 3.77 4.06 -3.53
CA CYS A 133 2.71 4.34 -2.57
C CYS A 133 1.34 3.84 -3.04
N ALA A 134 0.35 3.92 -2.14
CA ALA A 134 -1.04 3.50 -2.38
C ALA A 134 -2.05 4.55 -1.86
N HIS A 135 -2.94 4.17 -0.95
CA HIS A 135 -3.86 5.00 -0.15
C HIS A 135 -4.89 5.81 -0.95
N THR A 136 -4.51 6.45 -2.06
CA THR A 136 -5.45 7.22 -2.90
C THR A 136 -6.45 6.34 -3.62
N HIS A 137 -6.10 5.08 -3.89
CA HIS A 137 -6.80 4.12 -4.76
C HIS A 137 -6.88 4.57 -6.23
N ILE A 138 -6.08 5.54 -6.62
CA ILE A 138 -5.97 6.08 -7.99
C ILE A 138 -4.55 5.84 -8.46
N PRO A 139 -4.32 4.96 -9.46
CA PRO A 139 -2.99 4.68 -9.94
C PRO A 139 -2.45 5.82 -10.81
N TYR A 140 -1.17 6.13 -10.65
CA TYR A 140 -0.44 7.04 -11.54
C TYR A 140 1.06 6.80 -11.42
N ILE A 141 1.80 7.25 -12.42
CA ILE A 141 3.26 7.30 -12.44
C ILE A 141 3.65 8.70 -12.81
N LYS A 142 4.52 9.32 -12.02
CA LYS A 142 5.00 10.68 -12.28
C LYS A 142 6.47 10.83 -11.95
N LYS A 143 7.19 11.51 -12.85
CA LYS A 143 8.59 11.86 -12.65
C LYS A 143 8.71 13.26 -12.03
N PHE A 144 9.54 13.38 -11.00
CA PHE A 144 9.95 14.63 -10.36
C PHE A 144 11.48 14.74 -10.44
N ASN A 145 11.98 15.53 -11.37
CA ASN A 145 13.40 15.62 -11.72
C ASN A 145 13.97 14.24 -12.07
N ASP A 146 14.86 13.70 -11.25
CA ASP A 146 15.50 12.39 -11.39
C ASP A 146 14.79 11.28 -10.58
N LYS A 147 13.74 11.62 -9.83
CA LYS A 147 12.99 10.70 -8.97
C LYS A 147 11.65 10.31 -9.56
N LEU A 148 11.15 9.14 -9.16
CA LEU A 148 9.87 8.61 -9.63
C LEU A 148 8.92 8.40 -8.44
N ILE A 149 7.65 8.75 -8.61
CA ILE A 149 6.56 8.30 -7.74
C ILE A 149 5.62 7.39 -8.50
N VAL A 150 5.26 6.27 -7.89
CA VAL A 150 4.32 5.29 -8.43
C VAL A 150 3.22 5.06 -7.39
N ASN A 151 2.00 5.50 -7.70
CA ASN A 151 0.84 5.09 -6.91
C ASN A 151 0.23 3.85 -7.57
N ILE A 152 0.15 2.74 -6.84
CA ILE A 152 -0.29 1.46 -7.39
C ILE A 152 -1.82 1.34 -7.50
N GLY A 153 -2.56 2.32 -7.00
CA GLY A 153 -4.03 2.24 -6.92
C GLY A 153 -4.52 1.26 -5.87
N SER A 154 -5.40 0.34 -6.22
CA SER A 154 -5.99 -0.62 -5.28
C SER A 154 -6.46 -1.89 -5.98
N VAL A 155 -6.23 -3.05 -5.35
CA VAL A 155 -6.79 -4.34 -5.78
C VAL A 155 -8.17 -4.60 -5.16
N GLY A 156 -8.49 -3.97 -4.03
CA GLY A 156 -9.74 -4.20 -3.29
C GLY A 156 -10.81 -3.13 -3.48
N LYS A 157 -10.40 -1.87 -3.63
CA LYS A 157 -11.32 -0.72 -3.70
C LYS A 157 -10.83 0.34 -4.68
N PRO A 158 -10.77 0.06 -5.99
CA PRO A 158 -10.33 1.05 -6.98
C PRO A 158 -11.26 2.27 -7.01
N LYS A 159 -10.70 3.47 -7.22
CA LYS A 159 -11.43 4.74 -7.34
C LYS A 159 -11.23 5.37 -8.72
N ILE A 160 -11.30 4.57 -9.76
CA ILE A 160 -11.05 4.97 -11.16
C ILE A 160 -12.32 4.99 -12.02
N GLY A 161 -13.49 5.00 -11.38
CA GLY A 161 -14.79 5.01 -12.09
C GLY A 161 -15.19 3.69 -12.75
N ARG A 162 -14.44 2.62 -12.52
CA ARG A 162 -14.69 1.26 -13.04
C ARG A 162 -14.15 0.22 -12.04
N PRO A 163 -14.68 -1.03 -12.04
CA PRO A 163 -14.31 -2.05 -11.04
C PRO A 163 -12.98 -2.78 -11.34
N ASN A 164 -12.13 -2.22 -12.19
CA ASN A 164 -10.85 -2.83 -12.51
C ASN A 164 -9.88 -2.67 -11.36
N ILE A 165 -9.32 -3.79 -10.89
CA ILE A 165 -8.21 -3.79 -9.93
C ILE A 165 -6.95 -3.20 -10.57
N THR A 166 -6.09 -2.63 -9.74
CA THR A 166 -4.80 -2.08 -10.18
C THR A 166 -3.68 -2.52 -9.28
N TYR A 167 -2.53 -2.79 -9.86
CA TYR A 167 -1.24 -2.98 -9.22
C TYR A 167 -0.15 -2.44 -10.16
N ALA A 168 1.10 -2.38 -9.74
CA ALA A 168 2.22 -1.99 -10.59
C ALA A 168 3.25 -3.12 -10.68
N ILE A 169 3.87 -3.26 -11.83
CA ILE A 169 5.08 -4.04 -12.05
C ILE A 169 6.21 -3.05 -12.27
N LEU A 170 7.30 -3.23 -11.55
CA LEU A 170 8.50 -2.44 -11.67
C LEU A 170 9.62 -3.35 -12.17
N ASP A 171 10.09 -3.13 -13.39
CA ASP A 171 11.24 -3.83 -13.94
C ASP A 171 12.50 -2.97 -13.76
N ILE A 172 13.50 -3.52 -13.08
CA ILE A 172 14.77 -2.86 -12.82
C ILE A 172 15.87 -3.72 -13.47
N ASN A 173 16.30 -3.32 -14.62
CA ASN A 173 17.34 -4.04 -15.33
C ASN A 173 18.73 -3.89 -14.65
N ASN A 174 19.70 -4.73 -15.07
CA ASN A 174 21.05 -4.77 -14.51
C ASN A 174 21.86 -3.46 -14.71
N LEU A 175 21.35 -2.51 -15.48
CA LEU A 175 21.96 -1.19 -15.70
C LEU A 175 21.35 -0.11 -14.80
N GLY A 176 20.48 -0.48 -13.87
CA GLY A 176 19.76 0.46 -12.99
C GLY A 176 18.76 1.34 -13.76
N LYS A 177 18.17 0.84 -14.86
CA LYS A 177 17.06 1.51 -15.54
C LYS A 177 15.73 0.90 -15.10
N ILE A 178 14.74 1.74 -15.00
CA ILE A 178 13.37 1.40 -14.59
C ILE A 178 12.48 1.49 -15.81
N ASP A 179 11.71 0.42 -16.06
CA ASP A 179 10.65 0.33 -17.07
C ASP A 179 9.29 0.08 -16.42
#